data_0f498d3fac2822508d41f6ff9621355c
#
_entry.id   0f498d3fac2822508d41f6ff9621355c
#
_cell.length_a   1.000
_cell.length_b   1.000
_cell.length_c   1.000
_cell.angle_alpha   90.00
_cell.angle_beta   90.00
_cell.angle_gamma   90.00
#
_symmetry.space_group_name_H-M   'P 1'
#
loop_
_entity.id
_entity.type
_entity.pdbx_description
1 polymer ?
#
loop_
_entity_poly.entity_id
_entity_poly.type
_entity_poly.pdbx_seq_one_letter_code
_entity_poly.pdbx_strand_id
1 'polypeptide(L)'
;AAIMAGSFIKNPGGGITPTGGYIAGRKDLVEKCSHRFTAPGIGGDLGCTQDSLRDTFLGFYYAPGVVCEALKTAIYAQCLLELAGVNPVPRYTADHNDIVTCFDSGSAAALTGFCARGLPGPEPADEPGYTDKVVMASGSFTEGSTIEISCDGPLRAPYTCYLQGGVNFTAGRAAVLNAVQNAFFAE
;
A
#
# COMPACT_ATOMS: atom_id res chain seq x y z
N ALA A 1 5.72 -18.44 11.14
CA ALA A 1 5.66 -19.00 9.78
C ALA A 1 6.92 -19.81 9.50
N ALA A 2 6.81 -20.90 8.72
CA ALA A 2 7.96 -21.74 8.35
C ALA A 2 8.77 -21.07 7.20
N ILE A 3 8.09 -20.32 6.36
CA ILE A 3 8.64 -19.58 5.23
C ILE A 3 7.75 -18.37 4.96
N MET A 4 8.32 -17.31 4.46
CA MET A 4 7.62 -16.12 3.98
C MET A 4 8.29 -15.59 2.73
N ALA A 5 7.53 -14.88 1.90
CA ALA A 5 8.03 -14.22 0.71
C ALA A 5 7.43 -12.81 0.63
N GLY A 6 8.14 -11.90 0.00
CA GLY A 6 7.71 -10.52 -0.17
C GLY A 6 8.43 -9.83 -1.31
N SER A 7 8.02 -8.60 -1.57
CA SER A 7 8.54 -7.77 -2.65
C SER A 7 9.34 -6.60 -2.10
N PHE A 8 10.51 -6.36 -2.68
CA PHE A 8 11.32 -5.18 -2.38
C PHE A 8 10.84 -3.91 -3.09
N ILE A 9 9.99 -4.01 -4.11
CA ILE A 9 9.32 -2.83 -4.69
C ILE A 9 8.16 -2.31 -3.80
N LYS A 10 8.00 -2.89 -2.61
CA LYS A 10 7.06 -2.47 -1.57
C LYS A 10 7.82 -1.91 -0.37
N ASN A 11 7.13 -1.66 0.73
CA ASN A 11 7.74 -1.08 1.93
C ASN A 11 9.04 -1.73 2.41
N PRO A 12 9.24 -3.07 2.27
CA PRO A 12 10.53 -3.68 2.60
C PRO A 12 11.73 -3.14 1.80
N GLY A 13 11.49 -2.56 0.64
CA GLY A 13 12.51 -1.88 -0.16
C GLY A 13 12.68 -0.39 0.15
N GLY A 14 11.98 0.13 1.17
CA GLY A 14 12.16 1.49 1.68
C GLY A 14 11.77 2.60 0.70
N GLY A 15 11.05 2.29 -0.38
CA GLY A 15 10.77 3.23 -1.46
C GLY A 15 11.98 3.55 -2.33
N ILE A 16 13.07 2.77 -2.24
CA ILE A 16 14.34 2.98 -2.94
C ILE A 16 14.62 1.86 -3.92
N THR A 17 14.34 0.61 -3.53
CA THR A 17 14.67 -0.58 -4.31
C THR A 17 13.83 -0.66 -5.58
N PRO A 18 14.44 -0.62 -6.78
CA PRO A 18 13.70 -0.55 -8.04
C PRO A 18 13.05 -1.89 -8.44
N THR A 19 13.57 -3.01 -7.94
CA THR A 19 13.10 -4.35 -8.30
C THR A 19 13.46 -5.36 -7.22
N GLY A 20 12.93 -6.57 -7.34
CA GLY A 20 13.34 -7.70 -6.52
C GLY A 20 12.31 -8.17 -5.52
N GLY A 21 12.60 -9.31 -4.94
CA GLY A 21 11.80 -9.93 -3.91
C GLY A 21 12.69 -10.75 -2.98
N TYR A 22 12.09 -11.26 -1.92
CA TYR A 22 12.80 -12.08 -0.96
C TYR A 22 11.96 -13.31 -0.55
N ILE A 23 12.68 -14.33 -0.18
CA ILE A 23 12.13 -15.50 0.51
C ILE A 23 12.97 -15.69 1.78
N ALA A 24 12.31 -15.76 2.92
CA ALA A 24 12.96 -15.95 4.21
C ALA A 24 12.26 -17.03 5.03
N GLY A 25 13.02 -17.78 5.84
CA GLY A 25 12.46 -18.82 6.68
C GLY A 25 13.43 -19.97 6.95
N ARG A 26 12.88 -21.15 7.13
CA ARG A 26 13.69 -22.36 7.39
C ARG A 26 14.64 -22.60 6.21
N LYS A 27 15.90 -22.89 6.54
CA LYS A 27 16.99 -23.09 5.57
C LYS A 27 16.63 -24.13 4.51
N ASP A 28 16.11 -25.28 4.92
CA ASP A 28 15.75 -26.37 4.00
C ASP A 28 14.65 -26.00 3.00
N LEU A 29 13.72 -25.10 3.38
CA LEU A 29 12.67 -24.63 2.50
C LEU A 29 13.18 -23.53 1.56
N VAL A 30 13.98 -22.60 2.06
CA VAL A 30 14.60 -21.55 1.25
C VAL A 30 15.51 -22.16 0.19
N GLU A 31 16.32 -23.16 0.55
CA GLU A 31 17.16 -23.91 -0.37
C GLU A 31 16.36 -24.59 -1.50
N LYS A 32 15.25 -25.23 -1.18
CA LYS A 32 14.36 -25.80 -2.21
C LYS A 32 13.78 -24.74 -3.13
N CYS A 33 13.43 -23.58 -2.60
CA CYS A 33 12.96 -22.45 -3.43
C CYS A 33 14.06 -21.96 -4.37
N SER A 34 15.32 -21.85 -3.90
CA SER A 34 16.43 -21.37 -4.72
C SER A 34 16.65 -22.22 -5.97
N HIS A 35 16.53 -23.53 -5.86
CA HIS A 35 16.60 -24.46 -7.00
C HIS A 35 15.49 -24.27 -8.03
N ARG A 36 14.37 -23.67 -7.63
CA ARG A 36 13.25 -23.39 -8.54
C ARG A 36 13.36 -22.03 -9.22
N PHE A 37 13.97 -21.05 -8.52
CA PHE A 37 14.12 -19.68 -9.02
C PHE A 37 15.35 -19.44 -9.86
N THR A 38 16.33 -20.35 -9.83
CA THR A 38 17.57 -20.25 -10.60
C THR A 38 17.64 -21.32 -11.68
N ALA A 39 18.66 -21.27 -12.51
CA ALA A 39 18.90 -22.31 -13.49
C ALA A 39 19.20 -23.65 -12.80
N PRO A 40 18.86 -24.80 -13.42
CA PRO A 40 19.10 -26.10 -12.86
C PRO A 40 20.55 -26.30 -12.38
N GLY A 41 20.72 -26.76 -11.14
CA GLY A 41 22.02 -27.04 -10.53
C GLY A 41 22.73 -25.85 -9.91
N ILE A 42 22.22 -24.62 -10.04
CA ILE A 42 22.85 -23.41 -9.49
C ILE A 42 22.38 -23.14 -8.04
N GLY A 43 21.07 -23.30 -7.77
CA GLY A 43 20.54 -23.01 -6.43
C GLY A 43 20.75 -21.54 -6.04
N GLY A 44 21.16 -21.33 -4.79
CA GLY A 44 21.37 -19.99 -4.22
C GLY A 44 22.73 -19.38 -4.47
N ASP A 45 23.64 -20.05 -5.19
CA ASP A 45 25.03 -19.60 -5.37
C ASP A 45 25.16 -18.41 -6.33
N LEU A 46 24.24 -18.28 -7.26
CA LEU A 46 24.16 -17.18 -8.21
C LEU A 46 22.74 -16.63 -8.26
N GLY A 47 22.63 -15.30 -8.30
CA GLY A 47 21.39 -14.57 -8.49
C GLY A 47 21.55 -13.42 -9.46
N CYS A 48 20.48 -13.05 -10.15
CA CYS A 48 20.45 -11.89 -11.02
C CYS A 48 19.99 -10.67 -10.20
N THR A 49 20.93 -9.93 -9.62
CA THR A 49 20.61 -8.73 -8.83
C THR A 49 20.64 -7.45 -9.65
N GLN A 50 21.17 -7.49 -10.89
CA GLN A 50 21.22 -6.34 -11.81
C GLN A 50 21.79 -5.08 -11.15
N ASP A 51 22.86 -5.22 -10.36
CA ASP A 51 23.51 -4.17 -9.58
C ASP A 51 22.63 -3.49 -8.52
N SER A 52 21.45 -4.04 -8.21
CA SER A 52 20.49 -3.45 -7.25
C SER A 52 20.77 -3.78 -5.79
N LEU A 53 21.84 -4.54 -5.47
CA LEU A 53 22.11 -4.97 -4.09
C LEU A 53 22.27 -3.81 -3.11
N ARG A 54 23.00 -2.77 -3.53
CA ARG A 54 23.19 -1.58 -2.68
C ARG A 54 21.87 -0.94 -2.31
N ASP A 55 21.02 -0.72 -3.29
CA ASP A 55 19.70 -0.08 -3.11
C ASP A 55 18.76 -0.99 -2.32
N THR A 56 18.86 -2.31 -2.53
CA THR A 56 18.11 -3.30 -1.76
C THR A 56 18.49 -3.26 -0.28
N PHE A 57 19.79 -3.26 0.07
CA PHE A 57 20.23 -3.17 1.45
C PHE A 57 19.90 -1.82 2.09
N LEU A 58 20.07 -0.73 1.34
CA LEU A 58 19.73 0.61 1.81
C LEU A 58 18.23 0.74 2.06
N GLY A 59 17.41 0.29 1.11
CA GLY A 59 15.96 0.28 1.22
C GLY A 59 15.48 -0.55 2.41
N PHE A 60 16.03 -1.75 2.58
CA PHE A 60 15.73 -2.61 3.74
C PHE A 60 16.09 -1.98 5.07
N TYR A 61 17.21 -1.25 5.12
CA TYR A 61 17.62 -0.49 6.29
C TYR A 61 16.63 0.62 6.65
N TYR A 62 16.08 1.32 5.67
CA TYR A 62 15.09 2.38 5.88
C TYR A 62 13.66 1.86 6.06
N ALA A 63 13.36 0.63 5.69
CA ALA A 63 12.01 0.05 5.69
C ALA A 63 11.23 0.24 7.01
N PRO A 64 11.83 0.08 8.22
CA PRO A 64 11.10 0.33 9.47
C PRO A 64 10.59 1.77 9.59
N GLY A 65 11.38 2.76 9.15
CA GLY A 65 10.97 4.16 9.12
C GLY A 65 9.83 4.40 8.14
N VAL A 66 9.93 3.83 6.95
CA VAL A 66 8.89 3.90 5.91
C VAL A 66 7.57 3.30 6.39
N VAL A 67 7.60 2.13 7.02
CA VAL A 67 6.40 1.49 7.60
C VAL A 67 5.82 2.34 8.72
N CYS A 68 6.66 2.95 9.55
CA CYS A 68 6.22 3.85 10.62
C CYS A 68 5.46 5.08 10.06
N GLU A 69 5.96 5.70 9.00
CA GLU A 69 5.28 6.82 8.34
C GLU A 69 3.92 6.40 7.73
N ALA A 70 3.88 5.24 7.09
CA ALA A 70 2.65 4.68 6.54
C ALA A 70 1.61 4.35 7.64
N LEU A 71 2.04 3.77 8.75
CA LEU A 71 1.17 3.50 9.90
C LEU A 71 0.62 4.77 10.53
N LYS A 72 1.44 5.82 10.70
CA LYS A 72 0.96 7.13 11.18
C LYS A 72 -0.14 7.68 10.26
N THR A 73 0.04 7.55 8.95
CA THR A 73 -0.96 7.99 7.97
C THR A 73 -2.25 7.18 8.09
N ALA A 74 -2.16 5.86 8.24
CA ALA A 74 -3.31 4.99 8.42
C ALA A 74 -4.09 5.33 9.70
N ILE A 75 -3.40 5.45 10.84
CA ILE A 75 -4.01 5.79 12.13
C ILE A 75 -4.67 7.18 12.07
N TYR A 76 -4.00 8.15 11.44
CA TYR A 76 -4.57 9.49 11.26
C TYR A 76 -5.84 9.45 10.39
N ALA A 77 -5.83 8.68 9.30
CA ALA A 77 -6.99 8.51 8.44
C ALA A 77 -8.16 7.88 9.19
N GLN A 78 -7.90 6.83 9.96
CA GLN A 78 -8.93 6.18 10.78
C GLN A 78 -9.55 7.13 11.80
N CYS A 79 -8.74 7.95 12.47
CA CYS A 79 -9.23 8.96 13.41
C CYS A 79 -10.14 9.99 12.70
N LEU A 80 -9.72 10.52 11.55
CA LEU A 80 -10.53 11.48 10.79
C LEU A 80 -11.83 10.86 10.25
N LEU A 81 -11.77 9.62 9.78
CA LEU A 81 -12.96 8.89 9.31
C LEU A 81 -13.96 8.69 10.44
N GLU A 82 -13.52 8.29 11.63
CA GLU A 82 -14.40 8.17 12.79
C GLU A 82 -15.02 9.53 13.19
N LEU A 83 -14.26 10.63 13.13
CA LEU A 83 -14.77 11.98 13.35
C LEU A 83 -15.80 12.41 12.29
N ALA A 84 -15.65 11.91 11.06
CA ALA A 84 -16.63 12.11 9.98
C ALA A 84 -17.85 11.18 10.06
N GLY A 85 -17.96 10.33 11.08
CA GLY A 85 -19.06 9.38 11.27
C GLY A 85 -18.94 8.10 10.44
N VAL A 86 -17.76 7.85 9.85
CA VAL A 86 -17.46 6.64 9.08
C VAL A 86 -16.76 5.62 9.99
N ASN A 87 -17.02 4.34 9.79
CA ASN A 87 -16.42 3.27 10.59
C ASN A 87 -15.23 2.61 9.85
N PRO A 88 -13.98 2.99 10.13
CA PRO A 88 -12.82 2.37 9.53
C PRO A 88 -12.48 1.02 10.19
N VAL A 89 -11.87 0.15 9.42
CA VAL A 89 -11.30 -1.12 9.89
C VAL A 89 -9.83 -1.19 9.44
N PRO A 90 -8.87 -1.34 10.37
CA PRO A 90 -9.06 -1.31 11.82
C PRO A 90 -9.46 0.09 12.33
N ARG A 91 -9.90 0.18 13.58
CA ARG A 91 -10.09 1.47 14.27
C ARG A 91 -8.73 2.04 14.68
N TYR A 92 -8.65 3.38 14.81
CA TYR A 92 -7.39 4.05 15.20
C TYR A 92 -6.85 3.61 16.57
N THR A 93 -7.70 3.05 17.44
CA THR A 93 -7.33 2.53 18.77
C THR A 93 -6.99 1.04 18.77
N ALA A 94 -7.11 0.36 17.65
CA ALA A 94 -6.81 -1.07 17.53
C ALA A 94 -5.32 -1.32 17.33
N ASP A 95 -4.88 -2.55 17.59
CA ASP A 95 -3.55 -3.01 17.20
C ASP A 95 -3.47 -3.11 15.67
N HIS A 96 -2.37 -2.60 15.11
CA HIS A 96 -2.15 -2.56 13.69
C HIS A 96 -1.12 -3.60 13.26
N ASN A 97 -1.49 -4.47 12.32
CA ASN A 97 -0.62 -5.49 11.74
C ASN A 97 -0.17 -5.16 10.32
N ASP A 98 -0.80 -4.15 9.69
CA ASP A 98 -0.48 -3.65 8.36
C ASP A 98 -0.78 -2.15 8.25
N ILE A 99 -0.60 -1.59 7.06
CA ILE A 99 -0.75 -0.16 6.75
C ILE A 99 -2.05 0.16 6.01
N VAL A 100 -2.95 -0.82 5.88
CA VAL A 100 -4.19 -0.66 5.12
C VAL A 100 -5.34 -0.29 6.05
N THR A 101 -6.17 0.62 5.59
CA THR A 101 -7.45 0.97 6.23
C THR A 101 -8.56 0.73 5.22
N CYS A 102 -9.60 0.00 5.59
CA CYS A 102 -10.79 -0.10 4.77
C CYS A 102 -12.00 0.52 5.47
N PHE A 103 -12.94 1.05 4.68
CA PHE A 103 -14.18 1.62 5.17
C PHE A 103 -15.22 1.66 4.07
N ASP A 104 -16.49 1.65 4.46
CA ASP A 104 -17.59 1.82 3.52
C ASP A 104 -17.91 3.30 3.36
N SER A 105 -17.74 3.83 2.16
CA SER A 105 -17.98 5.25 1.87
C SER A 105 -19.45 5.60 1.71
N GLY A 106 -20.32 4.60 1.57
CA GLY A 106 -21.77 4.74 1.51
C GLY A 106 -22.34 5.15 0.15
N SER A 107 -21.53 5.71 -0.74
CA SER A 107 -21.96 6.09 -2.10
C SER A 107 -20.81 6.10 -3.10
N ALA A 108 -21.14 5.97 -4.40
CA ALA A 108 -20.17 6.10 -5.48
C ALA A 108 -19.51 7.48 -5.49
N ALA A 109 -20.26 8.54 -5.20
CA ALA A 109 -19.75 9.90 -5.16
C ALA A 109 -18.73 10.08 -4.03
N ALA A 110 -19.01 9.56 -2.82
CA ALA A 110 -18.08 9.63 -1.70
C ALA A 110 -16.80 8.83 -1.97
N LEU A 111 -16.92 7.61 -2.54
CA LEU A 111 -15.75 6.83 -2.92
C LEU A 111 -14.87 7.56 -3.94
N THR A 112 -15.48 8.06 -5.03
CA THR A 112 -14.77 8.81 -6.07
C THR A 112 -14.17 10.09 -5.51
N GLY A 113 -14.92 10.83 -4.70
CA GLY A 113 -14.47 12.05 -4.05
C GLY A 113 -13.29 11.82 -3.11
N PHE A 114 -13.32 10.74 -2.34
CA PHE A 114 -12.21 10.35 -1.47
C PHE A 114 -10.94 10.07 -2.28
N CYS A 115 -11.06 9.25 -3.32
CA CYS A 115 -9.92 8.91 -4.18
C CYS A 115 -9.37 10.15 -4.92
N ALA A 116 -10.25 11.05 -5.37
CA ALA A 116 -9.85 12.29 -6.04
C ALA A 116 -9.11 13.28 -5.15
N ARG A 117 -9.40 13.32 -3.85
CA ARG A 117 -8.73 14.21 -2.88
C ARG A 117 -8.78 15.70 -3.25
N GLY A 118 -9.87 16.14 -3.89
CA GLY A 118 -10.01 17.52 -4.38
C GLY A 118 -9.25 17.82 -5.68
N LEU A 119 -8.63 16.83 -6.30
CA LEU A 119 -8.05 16.91 -7.65
C LEU A 119 -9.06 16.36 -8.67
N PRO A 120 -8.86 16.62 -10.00
CA PRO A 120 -9.63 15.90 -11.01
C PRO A 120 -9.57 14.41 -10.72
N GLY A 121 -10.73 13.80 -10.49
CA GLY A 121 -10.83 12.41 -10.07
C GLY A 121 -10.36 11.45 -11.15
N PRO A 122 -9.86 10.27 -10.75
CA PRO A 122 -9.62 9.21 -11.71
C PRO A 122 -10.95 8.76 -12.31
N GLU A 123 -10.95 8.56 -13.63
CA GLU A 123 -12.09 7.93 -14.28
C GLU A 123 -12.20 6.46 -13.81
N PRO A 124 -13.41 5.97 -13.53
CA PRO A 124 -13.61 4.56 -13.20
C PRO A 124 -13.13 3.67 -14.34
N ALA A 125 -12.34 2.67 -14.02
CA ALA A 125 -11.80 1.72 -14.99
C ALA A 125 -12.31 0.29 -14.74
N ASP A 126 -12.33 -0.52 -15.78
CA ASP A 126 -12.55 -1.95 -15.68
C ASP A 126 -11.22 -2.64 -15.36
N GLU A 127 -11.16 -3.35 -14.23
CA GLU A 127 -9.97 -4.07 -13.80
C GLU A 127 -10.13 -5.59 -14.01
N PRO A 128 -9.11 -6.30 -14.52
CA PRO A 128 -9.18 -7.74 -14.68
C PRO A 128 -9.50 -8.47 -13.37
N GLY A 129 -10.51 -9.32 -13.40
CA GLY A 129 -10.95 -10.07 -12.22
C GLY A 129 -12.03 -9.40 -11.38
N TYR A 130 -12.38 -8.16 -11.65
CA TYR A 130 -13.55 -7.49 -11.09
C TYR A 130 -14.72 -7.53 -12.06
N THR A 131 -15.93 -7.64 -11.52
CA THR A 131 -17.18 -7.58 -12.30
C THR A 131 -17.73 -6.17 -12.41
N ASP A 132 -17.21 -5.24 -11.62
CA ASP A 132 -17.67 -3.86 -11.50
C ASP A 132 -16.52 -2.90 -11.84
N LYS A 133 -16.86 -1.67 -12.18
CA LYS A 133 -15.89 -0.60 -12.31
C LYS A 133 -15.18 -0.32 -10.99
N VAL A 134 -13.93 0.02 -11.05
CA VAL A 134 -13.08 0.34 -9.90
C VAL A 134 -12.60 1.77 -10.02
N VAL A 135 -12.65 2.51 -8.91
CA VAL A 135 -11.94 3.78 -8.77
C VAL A 135 -10.61 3.50 -8.13
N MET A 136 -9.54 4.01 -8.72
CA MET A 136 -8.18 3.85 -8.21
C MET A 136 -7.44 5.18 -8.32
N ALA A 137 -6.79 5.57 -7.24
CA ALA A 137 -5.94 6.76 -7.23
C ALA A 137 -4.72 6.55 -6.34
N SER A 138 -3.58 6.94 -6.86
CA SER A 138 -2.33 6.97 -6.11
C SER A 138 -1.77 8.39 -6.12
N GLY A 139 -1.09 8.75 -5.04
CA GLY A 139 -0.29 9.96 -4.98
C GLY A 139 0.99 9.85 -5.81
N SER A 140 1.92 10.77 -5.58
CA SER A 140 3.25 10.73 -6.20
C SER A 140 4.00 9.47 -5.80
N PHE A 141 4.75 8.91 -6.72
CA PHE A 141 5.51 7.68 -6.51
C PHE A 141 6.98 7.96 -6.21
N THR A 142 7.56 7.08 -5.37
CA THR A 142 8.98 6.76 -5.35
C THR A 142 9.23 5.52 -6.20
N GLU A 143 10.45 4.96 -6.21
CA GLU A 143 10.77 3.77 -7.00
C GLU A 143 9.84 2.56 -6.75
N GLY A 144 9.26 2.44 -5.58
CA GLY A 144 8.42 1.27 -5.28
C GLY A 144 7.27 1.54 -4.31
N SER A 145 6.98 2.80 -3.99
CA SER A 145 5.94 3.14 -3.02
C SER A 145 5.31 4.48 -3.36
N THR A 146 4.08 4.69 -2.92
CA THR A 146 3.47 6.02 -2.98
C THR A 146 4.04 6.93 -1.88
N ILE A 147 4.12 8.23 -2.15
CA ILE A 147 4.62 9.21 -1.18
C ILE A 147 3.55 9.53 -0.14
N GLU A 148 2.34 9.85 -0.58
CA GLU A 148 1.25 10.30 0.29
C GLU A 148 0.35 9.14 0.72
N ILE A 149 -0.59 8.78 -0.16
CA ILE A 149 -1.55 7.69 0.00
C ILE A 149 -1.87 7.06 -1.36
N SER A 150 -2.28 5.80 -1.33
CA SER A 150 -2.97 5.14 -2.43
C SER A 150 -4.34 4.68 -1.94
N CYS A 151 -5.36 4.81 -2.77
CA CYS A 151 -6.70 4.35 -2.45
C CYS A 151 -7.40 3.80 -3.67
N ASP A 152 -8.21 2.77 -3.45
CA ASP A 152 -9.02 2.12 -4.46
C ASP A 152 -10.33 1.59 -3.87
N GLY A 153 -11.26 1.23 -4.75
CA GLY A 153 -12.49 0.56 -4.34
C GLY A 153 -13.42 0.29 -5.53
N PRO A 154 -14.20 -0.80 -5.46
CA PRO A 154 -15.18 -1.12 -6.49
C PRO A 154 -16.39 -0.18 -6.41
N LEU A 155 -16.90 0.25 -7.56
CA LEU A 155 -18.09 1.10 -7.67
C LEU A 155 -19.39 0.26 -7.53
N ARG A 156 -19.50 -0.43 -6.41
CA ARG A 156 -20.73 -1.15 -6.02
C ARG A 156 -20.94 -1.02 -4.52
N ALA A 157 -22.20 -1.07 -4.10
CA ALA A 157 -22.52 -1.04 -2.68
C ALA A 157 -21.81 -2.19 -1.92
N PRO A 158 -21.27 -1.92 -0.71
CA PRO A 158 -21.39 -0.69 0.08
C PRO A 158 -20.34 0.39 -0.27
N TYR A 159 -19.65 0.31 -1.39
CA TYR A 159 -18.61 1.24 -1.85
C TYR A 159 -17.41 1.27 -0.91
N THR A 160 -16.88 0.10 -0.63
CA THR A 160 -15.73 -0.07 0.25
C THR A 160 -14.49 0.55 -0.38
N CYS A 161 -13.86 1.44 0.35
CA CYS A 161 -12.57 2.04 0.01
C CYS A 161 -11.45 1.34 0.76
N TYR A 162 -10.34 1.06 0.09
CA TYR A 162 -9.09 0.59 0.65
C TYR A 162 -8.06 1.70 0.53
N LEU A 163 -7.55 2.16 1.66
CA LEU A 163 -6.53 3.19 1.75
C LEU A 163 -5.23 2.58 2.27
N GLN A 164 -4.14 2.89 1.61
CA GLN A 164 -2.79 2.55 2.03
C GLN A 164 -1.99 3.82 2.28
N GLY A 165 -1.36 3.94 3.46
CA GLY A 165 -0.46 5.03 3.76
C GLY A 165 0.84 4.95 2.95
N GLY A 166 1.37 6.11 2.60
CA GLY A 166 2.62 6.24 1.86
C GLY A 166 3.84 6.42 2.78
N VAL A 167 4.99 6.70 2.15
CA VAL A 167 6.29 6.77 2.84
C VAL A 167 6.53 8.08 3.60
N ASN A 168 5.63 9.07 3.47
CA ASN A 168 5.76 10.39 4.10
C ASN A 168 4.47 10.79 4.81
N PHE A 169 4.50 10.81 6.14
CA PHE A 169 3.33 11.16 6.95
C PHE A 169 2.84 12.60 6.74
N THR A 170 3.74 13.57 6.55
CA THR A 170 3.33 14.97 6.36
C THR A 170 2.50 15.13 5.10
N ALA A 171 2.94 14.55 4.00
CA ALA A 171 2.21 14.53 2.74
C ALA A 171 0.93 13.68 2.85
N GLY A 172 1.02 12.50 3.46
CA GLY A 172 -0.12 11.60 3.69
C GLY A 172 -1.21 12.25 4.52
N ARG A 173 -0.84 12.96 5.59
CA ARG A 173 -1.79 13.72 6.41
C ARG A 173 -2.56 14.77 5.62
N ALA A 174 -1.89 15.53 4.78
CA ALA A 174 -2.53 16.53 3.94
C ALA A 174 -3.48 15.87 2.93
N ALA A 175 -3.04 14.79 2.28
CA ALA A 175 -3.84 14.05 1.32
C ALA A 175 -5.10 13.44 1.96
N VAL A 176 -4.98 12.84 3.15
CA VAL A 176 -6.12 12.28 3.89
C VAL A 176 -7.12 13.37 4.29
N LEU A 177 -6.64 14.51 4.78
CA LEU A 177 -7.52 15.62 5.15
C LEU A 177 -8.35 16.07 3.94
N ASN A 178 -7.69 16.29 2.81
CA ASN A 178 -8.37 16.67 1.56
C ASN A 178 -9.34 15.59 1.10
N ALA A 179 -8.98 14.31 1.20
CA ALA A 179 -9.84 13.19 0.83
C ALA A 179 -11.13 13.15 1.66
N VAL A 180 -11.00 13.28 2.99
CA VAL A 180 -12.16 13.27 3.90
C VAL A 180 -13.05 14.49 3.66
N GLN A 181 -12.46 15.68 3.50
CA GLN A 181 -13.21 16.89 3.18
C GLN A 181 -13.98 16.75 1.87
N ASN A 182 -13.33 16.27 0.83
CA ASN A 182 -13.92 16.14 -0.50
C ASN A 182 -15.00 15.04 -0.56
N ALA A 183 -14.87 13.99 0.24
CA ALA A 183 -15.83 12.88 0.22
C ALA A 183 -17.08 13.12 1.08
N PHE A 184 -16.90 13.78 2.23
CA PHE A 184 -17.95 13.81 3.26
C PHE A 184 -18.41 15.21 3.66
N PHE A 185 -17.70 16.28 3.23
CA PHE A 185 -18.03 17.66 3.60
C PHE A 185 -18.04 18.64 2.41
N ALA A 186 -17.83 18.18 1.17
CA ALA A 186 -18.04 19.01 -0.01
C ALA A 186 -19.55 19.28 -0.17
N GLU A 187 -19.93 20.57 -0.29
CA GLU A 187 -21.29 21.01 -0.60
C GLU A 187 -21.63 20.80 -2.09
#